data_545c40fede470d673f85cac52f8aef00
#
_entry.id   545c40fede470d673f85cac52f8aef00
#
_cell.length_a   1.000
_cell.length_b   1.000
_cell.length_c   1.000
_cell.angle_alpha   90.00
_cell.angle_beta   90.00
_cell.angle_gamma   90.00
#
_symmetry.space_group_name_H-M   'P 1'
#
loop_
_entity.id
_entity.type
_entity.pdbx_description
1 polymer ?
#
loop_
_entity_poly.entity_id
_entity_poly.type
_entity_poly.pdbx_seq_one_letter_code
_entity_poly.pdbx_strand_id
1 'polypeptide(L)'
;VLDFVTALWLGFIGACIGSFLNVVAYRMPLGLSVVWKPSHCPKCGHDIRPRDNLPVLGWLLLRGRCRDCGEPISPRYAIVEAAMGAAFFVLAYAELFSGAANLPAALADQAGALHSVVFPNWELIIVYSYHATLLSLLMAMGLIDQDRQRIPRGFFFFAAIVVCGFLSYQCWFLYPERTRNIRINEWKAPLDATFGAIWGAAAWLVPLAALRRRSSEPMHRFLRNAAIASAVTGGFLGLRPIVRIFAIWLFTLAVRRVVAVKWRVAVSPLLLLWAATLVHILWWNRLADLFSW
;
A
#
# COMPACT_ATOMS: atom_id res chain seq x y z
N VAL A 1 -19.49 -11.58 -15.70
CA VAL A 1 -19.38 -12.63 -14.68
C VAL A 1 -17.92 -12.97 -14.44
N LEU A 2 -17.14 -13.27 -15.47
CA LEU A 2 -15.72 -13.65 -15.33
C LEU A 2 -14.90 -12.56 -14.62
N ASP A 3 -15.04 -11.29 -15.00
CA ASP A 3 -14.35 -10.14 -14.37
C ASP A 3 -14.66 -10.07 -12.87
N PHE A 4 -15.93 -10.26 -12.50
CA PHE A 4 -16.34 -10.22 -11.09
C PHE A 4 -15.72 -11.37 -10.29
N VAL A 5 -15.75 -12.59 -10.82
CA VAL A 5 -15.17 -13.76 -10.14
C VAL A 5 -13.66 -13.61 -10.00
N THR A 6 -12.97 -13.12 -11.04
CA THR A 6 -11.53 -12.87 -11.01
C THR A 6 -11.20 -11.75 -10.01
N ALA A 7 -11.97 -10.66 -9.99
CA ALA A 7 -11.77 -9.59 -8.99
C ALA A 7 -11.98 -10.09 -7.56
N LEU A 8 -13.00 -10.94 -7.35
CA LEU A 8 -13.27 -11.54 -6.05
C LEU A 8 -12.12 -12.44 -5.58
N TRP A 9 -11.53 -13.20 -6.50
CA TRP A 9 -10.34 -14.03 -6.24
C TRP A 9 -9.13 -13.15 -5.88
N LEU A 10 -8.87 -12.09 -6.64
CA LEU A 10 -7.81 -11.13 -6.34
C LEU A 10 -8.07 -10.41 -5.01
N GLY A 11 -9.31 -10.06 -4.71
CA GLY A 11 -9.71 -9.53 -3.41
C GLY A 11 -9.45 -10.52 -2.27
N PHE A 12 -9.71 -11.80 -2.47
CA PHE A 12 -9.38 -12.84 -1.48
C PHE A 12 -7.86 -12.93 -1.25
N ILE A 13 -7.05 -12.87 -2.31
CA ILE A 13 -5.58 -12.79 -2.20
C ILE A 13 -5.18 -11.54 -1.41
N GLY A 14 -5.78 -10.39 -1.70
CA GLY A 14 -5.56 -9.15 -0.96
C GLY A 14 -5.88 -9.29 0.53
N ALA A 15 -6.97 -9.97 0.88
CA ALA A 15 -7.34 -10.23 2.27
C ALA A 15 -6.33 -11.18 2.96
N CYS A 16 -5.82 -12.20 2.26
CA CYS A 16 -4.75 -13.07 2.76
C CYS A 16 -3.46 -12.27 3.01
N ILE A 17 -3.10 -11.36 2.10
CA ILE A 17 -1.98 -10.43 2.29
C ILE A 17 -2.25 -9.56 3.52
N GLY A 18 -3.44 -8.98 3.68
CA GLY A 18 -3.84 -8.20 4.86
C GLY A 18 -3.64 -8.97 6.18
N SER A 19 -4.03 -10.24 6.21
CA SER A 19 -3.81 -11.14 7.35
C SER A 19 -2.32 -11.28 7.65
N PHE A 20 -1.49 -11.53 6.63
CA PHE A 20 -0.04 -11.60 6.77
C PHE A 20 0.58 -10.27 7.24
N LEU A 21 0.10 -9.12 6.74
CA LEU A 21 0.59 -7.80 7.13
C LEU A 21 0.34 -7.50 8.61
N ASN A 22 -0.71 -8.02 9.23
CA ASN A 22 -0.91 -7.93 10.68
C ASN A 22 0.23 -8.63 11.44
N VAL A 23 0.69 -9.79 10.95
CA VAL A 23 1.84 -10.52 11.53
C VAL A 23 3.14 -9.75 11.31
N VAL A 24 3.37 -9.22 10.11
CA VAL A 24 4.53 -8.40 9.74
C VAL A 24 4.62 -7.17 10.66
N ALA A 25 3.51 -6.45 10.81
CA ALA A 25 3.45 -5.23 11.61
C ALA A 25 3.79 -5.47 13.09
N TYR A 26 3.41 -6.62 13.62
CA TYR A 26 3.72 -6.99 15.00
C TYR A 26 5.14 -7.53 15.17
N ARG A 27 5.55 -8.49 14.32
CA ARG A 27 6.79 -9.25 14.53
C ARG A 27 8.05 -8.54 14.05
N MET A 28 7.98 -7.88 12.88
CA MET A 28 9.16 -7.31 12.24
C MET A 28 9.85 -6.19 13.06
N PRO A 29 9.13 -5.24 13.69
CA PRO A 29 9.76 -4.24 14.55
C PRO A 29 10.44 -4.83 15.80
N LEU A 30 9.98 -6.01 16.24
CA LEU A 30 10.53 -6.74 17.40
C LEU A 30 11.68 -7.68 17.01
N GLY A 31 12.06 -7.73 15.73
CA GLY A 31 13.09 -8.66 15.24
C GLY A 31 12.67 -10.13 15.27
N LEU A 32 11.36 -10.41 15.37
CA LEU A 32 10.83 -11.77 15.40
C LEU A 32 10.62 -12.30 13.97
N SER A 33 10.78 -13.62 13.79
CA SER A 33 10.50 -14.26 12.50
C SER A 33 9.03 -14.12 12.11
N VAL A 34 8.80 -13.69 10.86
CA VAL A 34 7.46 -13.59 10.27
C VAL A 34 6.99 -14.89 9.63
N VAL A 35 7.91 -15.86 9.43
CA VAL A 35 7.67 -17.11 8.67
C VAL A 35 7.57 -18.33 9.59
N TRP A 36 8.47 -18.46 10.56
CA TRP A 36 8.72 -19.73 11.28
C TRP A 36 7.81 -20.01 12.48
N LYS A 37 6.91 -19.12 12.88
CA LYS A 37 5.99 -19.39 13.99
C LYS A 37 4.55 -19.32 13.49
N PRO A 38 3.73 -20.36 13.69
CA PRO A 38 2.30 -20.31 13.39
C PRO A 38 1.62 -19.20 14.20
N SER A 39 0.46 -18.77 13.75
CA SER A 39 -0.36 -17.83 14.50
C SER A 39 -0.97 -18.55 15.70
N HIS A 40 -0.84 -17.96 16.90
CA HIS A 40 -1.35 -18.53 18.16
C HIS A 40 -2.09 -17.47 18.97
N CYS A 41 -2.94 -17.91 19.86
CA CYS A 41 -3.60 -17.03 20.81
C CYS A 41 -2.59 -16.54 21.85
N PRO A 42 -2.42 -15.23 22.08
CA PRO A 42 -1.46 -14.71 23.04
C PRO A 42 -1.82 -15.05 24.49
N LYS A 43 -3.07 -15.41 24.76
CA LYS A 43 -3.58 -15.73 26.11
C LYS A 43 -3.38 -17.20 26.48
N CYS A 44 -3.85 -18.12 25.64
CA CYS A 44 -3.80 -19.56 25.95
C CYS A 44 -2.67 -20.31 25.24
N GLY A 45 -1.95 -19.66 24.29
CA GLY A 45 -0.84 -20.26 23.57
C GLY A 45 -1.23 -21.28 22.49
N HIS A 46 -2.52 -21.64 22.36
CA HIS A 46 -2.97 -22.59 21.33
C HIS A 46 -2.82 -22.01 19.93
N ASP A 47 -2.38 -22.85 19.00
CA ASP A 47 -2.25 -22.48 17.58
C ASP A 47 -3.63 -22.25 16.95
N ILE A 48 -3.73 -21.25 16.10
CA ILE A 48 -4.94 -20.93 15.34
C ILE A 48 -5.10 -21.96 14.24
N ARG A 49 -6.25 -22.66 14.23
CA ARG A 49 -6.56 -23.68 13.22
C ARG A 49 -6.71 -23.03 11.85
N PRO A 50 -6.35 -23.71 10.73
CA PRO A 50 -6.45 -23.13 9.38
C PRO A 50 -7.83 -22.56 9.04
N ARG A 51 -8.91 -23.24 9.43
CA ARG A 51 -10.30 -22.80 9.25
C ARG A 51 -10.66 -21.53 10.01
N ASP A 52 -9.97 -21.25 11.12
CA ASP A 52 -10.19 -20.08 11.97
C ASP A 52 -9.29 -18.91 11.53
N ASN A 53 -8.33 -19.16 10.65
CA ASN A 53 -7.42 -18.19 10.07
C ASN A 53 -7.83 -17.74 8.65
N LEU A 54 -9.06 -18.04 8.22
CA LEU A 54 -9.62 -17.52 6.98
C LEU A 54 -9.82 -16.01 7.12
N PRO A 55 -9.24 -15.19 6.21
CA PRO A 55 -9.32 -13.74 6.34
C PRO A 55 -10.79 -13.26 6.42
N VAL A 56 -11.05 -12.35 7.33
CA VAL A 56 -12.38 -11.78 7.66
C VAL A 56 -13.35 -12.84 8.20
N LEU A 57 -13.52 -13.95 7.46
CA LEU A 57 -14.48 -15.00 7.79
C LEU A 57 -14.14 -15.68 9.11
N GLY A 58 -12.88 -15.97 9.39
CA GLY A 58 -12.45 -16.57 10.66
C GLY A 58 -12.89 -15.73 11.85
N TRP A 59 -12.67 -14.42 11.80
CA TRP A 59 -13.10 -13.50 12.86
C TRP A 59 -14.62 -13.44 13.02
N LEU A 60 -15.36 -13.39 11.92
CA LEU A 60 -16.83 -13.39 11.93
C LEU A 60 -17.41 -14.68 12.50
N LEU A 61 -16.91 -15.84 12.04
CA LEU A 61 -17.36 -17.18 12.50
C LEU A 61 -17.05 -17.41 13.99
N LEU A 62 -15.92 -16.89 14.46
CA LEU A 62 -15.53 -16.92 15.86
C LEU A 62 -16.21 -15.84 16.69
N ARG A 63 -17.02 -14.96 16.09
CA ARG A 63 -17.65 -13.81 16.74
C ARG A 63 -16.64 -12.95 17.53
N GLY A 64 -15.45 -12.81 16.97
CA GLY A 64 -14.36 -12.04 17.57
C GLY A 64 -13.79 -12.63 18.86
N ARG A 65 -13.86 -13.93 19.07
CA ARG A 65 -13.35 -14.61 20.27
C ARG A 65 -12.49 -15.81 19.93
N CYS A 66 -11.46 -16.06 20.74
CA CYS A 66 -10.66 -17.28 20.62
C CYS A 66 -11.54 -18.53 20.83
N ARG A 67 -11.37 -19.53 19.97
CA ARG A 67 -12.14 -20.78 20.05
C ARG A 67 -11.91 -21.56 21.34
N ASP A 68 -10.66 -21.54 21.86
CA ASP A 68 -10.25 -22.38 22.96
C ASP A 68 -10.44 -21.70 24.32
N CYS A 69 -10.15 -20.40 24.45
CA CYS A 69 -10.22 -19.71 25.75
C CYS A 69 -11.27 -18.55 25.80
N GLY A 70 -11.95 -18.25 24.70
CA GLY A 70 -12.94 -17.17 24.65
C GLY A 70 -12.39 -15.75 24.72
N GLU A 71 -11.07 -15.55 24.78
CA GLU A 71 -10.46 -14.22 24.80
C GLU A 71 -10.85 -13.41 23.58
N PRO A 72 -11.21 -12.10 23.71
CA PRO A 72 -11.60 -11.27 22.58
C PRO A 72 -10.44 -11.05 21.60
N ILE A 73 -10.74 -11.21 20.29
CA ILE A 73 -9.84 -10.93 19.18
C ILE A 73 -10.15 -9.54 18.65
N SER A 74 -9.15 -8.68 18.58
CA SER A 74 -9.30 -7.30 18.10
C SER A 74 -9.94 -7.26 16.69
N PRO A 75 -10.98 -6.44 16.47
CA PRO A 75 -11.59 -6.26 15.15
C PRO A 75 -10.63 -5.67 14.12
N ARG A 76 -9.52 -5.06 14.56
CA ARG A 76 -8.46 -4.55 13.68
C ARG A 76 -8.01 -5.59 12.65
N TYR A 77 -7.89 -6.87 13.05
CA TYR A 77 -7.46 -7.93 12.14
C TYR A 77 -8.41 -8.05 10.94
N ALA A 78 -9.70 -8.21 11.21
CA ALA A 78 -10.70 -8.32 10.15
C ALA A 78 -10.84 -7.03 9.32
N ILE A 79 -10.68 -5.86 9.94
CA ILE A 79 -10.74 -4.57 9.24
C ILE A 79 -9.57 -4.43 8.25
N VAL A 80 -8.35 -4.78 8.65
CA VAL A 80 -7.17 -4.73 7.77
C VAL A 80 -7.29 -5.71 6.61
N GLU A 81 -7.75 -6.93 6.90
CA GLU A 81 -8.00 -7.96 5.90
C GLU A 81 -9.06 -7.51 4.88
N ALA A 82 -10.18 -6.99 5.35
CA ALA A 82 -11.25 -6.46 4.49
C ALA A 82 -10.78 -5.25 3.66
N ALA A 83 -10.01 -4.35 4.25
CA ALA A 83 -9.49 -3.17 3.55
C ALA A 83 -8.52 -3.55 2.43
N MET A 84 -7.62 -4.51 2.68
CA MET A 84 -6.70 -5.01 1.66
C MET A 84 -7.44 -5.81 0.58
N GLY A 85 -8.41 -6.63 0.97
CA GLY A 85 -9.26 -7.34 0.02
C GLY A 85 -10.03 -6.40 -0.89
N ALA A 86 -10.66 -5.37 -0.32
CA ALA A 86 -11.38 -4.35 -1.09
C ALA A 86 -10.44 -3.55 -2.01
N ALA A 87 -9.24 -3.19 -1.54
CA ALA A 87 -8.27 -2.46 -2.35
C ALA A 87 -7.83 -3.28 -3.57
N PHE A 88 -7.51 -4.56 -3.40
CA PHE A 88 -7.12 -5.43 -4.50
C PHE A 88 -8.28 -5.68 -5.48
N PHE A 89 -9.50 -5.84 -4.96
CA PHE A 89 -10.70 -5.98 -5.77
C PHE A 89 -10.96 -4.76 -6.66
N VAL A 90 -10.98 -3.54 -6.08
CA VAL A 90 -11.26 -2.33 -6.87
C VAL A 90 -10.11 -1.98 -7.82
N LEU A 91 -8.86 -2.26 -7.41
CA LEU A 91 -7.69 -2.06 -8.26
C LEU A 91 -7.75 -2.97 -9.50
N ALA A 92 -8.24 -4.21 -9.37
CA ALA A 92 -8.42 -5.11 -10.52
C ALA A 92 -9.35 -4.51 -11.57
N TYR A 93 -10.46 -3.90 -11.15
CA TYR A 93 -11.36 -3.20 -12.07
C TYR A 93 -10.69 -1.98 -12.69
N ALA A 94 -9.96 -1.19 -11.91
CA ALA A 94 -9.34 0.03 -12.37
C ALA A 94 -8.17 -0.19 -13.34
N GLU A 95 -7.47 -1.32 -13.24
CA GLU A 95 -6.24 -1.57 -14.01
C GLU A 95 -6.36 -2.76 -14.97
N LEU A 96 -6.76 -3.95 -14.47
CA LEU A 96 -6.79 -5.15 -15.30
C LEU A 96 -7.98 -5.18 -16.26
N PHE A 97 -9.15 -4.73 -15.79
CA PHE A 97 -10.39 -4.88 -16.56
C PHE A 97 -10.76 -3.65 -17.37
N SER A 98 -10.19 -2.49 -17.08
CA SER A 98 -10.35 -1.25 -17.85
C SER A 98 -9.18 -0.95 -18.81
N GLY A 99 -8.16 -1.80 -18.89
CA GLY A 99 -6.94 -1.52 -19.64
C GLY A 99 -6.10 -0.39 -19.03
N ALA A 100 -6.14 -0.24 -17.72
CA ALA A 100 -5.48 0.84 -16.98
C ALA A 100 -5.99 2.24 -17.34
N ALA A 101 -7.30 2.38 -17.63
CA ALA A 101 -7.94 3.65 -17.99
C ALA A 101 -7.88 4.70 -16.86
N ASN A 102 -7.58 4.30 -15.63
CA ASN A 102 -7.32 5.20 -14.51
C ASN A 102 -5.97 5.90 -14.58
N LEU A 103 -5.02 5.40 -15.37
CA LEU A 103 -3.68 5.96 -15.52
C LEU A 103 -3.63 7.01 -16.66
N PRO A 104 -2.62 7.93 -16.65
CA PRO A 104 -2.49 8.98 -17.67
C PRO A 104 -2.30 8.47 -19.10
N ALA A 105 -1.83 7.23 -19.26
CA ALA A 105 -1.75 6.56 -20.55
C ALA A 105 -2.42 5.20 -20.45
N ALA A 106 -3.45 4.95 -21.23
CA ALA A 106 -4.03 3.62 -21.36
C ALA A 106 -2.98 2.66 -21.92
N LEU A 107 -2.79 1.51 -21.27
CA LEU A 107 -1.75 0.56 -21.63
C LEU A 107 -2.22 -0.47 -22.65
N ALA A 108 -3.52 -0.73 -22.74
CA ALA A 108 -4.04 -1.75 -23.62
C ALA A 108 -5.44 -1.46 -24.12
N ASP A 109 -5.65 -1.73 -25.42
CA ASP A 109 -6.98 -1.67 -26.05
C ASP A 109 -7.84 -2.90 -25.68
N GLN A 110 -7.20 -4.00 -25.30
CA GLN A 110 -7.86 -5.25 -24.89
C GLN A 110 -7.67 -5.48 -23.40
N ALA A 111 -8.77 -5.40 -22.68
CA ALA A 111 -8.82 -5.51 -21.22
C ALA A 111 -9.88 -6.54 -20.78
N GLY A 112 -9.93 -6.83 -19.48
CA GLY A 112 -10.87 -7.77 -18.89
C GLY A 112 -10.20 -9.04 -18.39
N ALA A 113 -10.97 -9.85 -17.65
CA ALA A 113 -10.45 -11.09 -17.04
C ALA A 113 -9.96 -12.10 -18.08
N LEU A 114 -10.57 -12.15 -19.27
CA LEU A 114 -10.11 -13.04 -20.35
C LEU A 114 -8.65 -12.73 -20.74
N HIS A 115 -8.32 -11.43 -20.87
CA HIS A 115 -6.99 -10.97 -21.23
C HIS A 115 -6.01 -10.91 -20.03
N SER A 116 -6.49 -11.19 -18.82
CA SER A 116 -5.64 -11.27 -17.63
C SER A 116 -5.35 -12.71 -17.21
N VAL A 117 -6.26 -13.63 -17.52
CA VAL A 117 -6.19 -15.04 -17.07
C VAL A 117 -5.86 -16.00 -18.22
N VAL A 118 -6.56 -15.88 -19.36
CA VAL A 118 -6.43 -16.81 -20.50
C VAL A 118 -5.36 -16.35 -21.48
N PHE A 119 -5.34 -15.05 -21.79
CA PHE A 119 -4.35 -14.41 -22.67
C PHE A 119 -3.62 -13.32 -21.89
N PRO A 120 -2.62 -13.66 -21.04
CA PRO A 120 -2.05 -12.71 -20.10
C PRO A 120 -1.47 -11.46 -20.76
N ASN A 121 -2.07 -10.30 -20.48
CA ASN A 121 -1.45 -9.02 -20.78
C ASN A 121 -0.47 -8.67 -19.64
N TRP A 122 0.81 -9.00 -19.85
CA TRP A 122 1.85 -8.82 -18.83
C TRP A 122 2.04 -7.38 -18.40
N GLU A 123 1.80 -6.40 -19.27
CA GLU A 123 1.91 -4.98 -18.93
C GLU A 123 0.90 -4.61 -17.84
N LEU A 124 -0.37 -4.99 -18.01
CA LEU A 124 -1.42 -4.73 -17.02
C LEU A 124 -1.16 -5.49 -15.72
N ILE A 125 -0.75 -6.75 -15.81
CA ILE A 125 -0.48 -7.60 -14.63
C ILE A 125 0.68 -7.02 -13.81
N ILE A 126 1.73 -6.53 -14.47
CA ILE A 126 2.89 -5.94 -13.81
C ILE A 126 2.51 -4.62 -13.13
N VAL A 127 1.76 -3.75 -13.80
CA VAL A 127 1.30 -2.48 -13.22
C VAL A 127 0.40 -2.74 -12.01
N TYR A 128 -0.58 -3.63 -12.15
CA TYR A 128 -1.43 -4.04 -11.05
C TYR A 128 -0.61 -4.57 -9.85
N SER A 129 0.33 -5.47 -10.12
CA SER A 129 1.19 -6.06 -9.08
C SER A 129 2.08 -5.01 -8.41
N TYR A 130 2.54 -4.02 -9.17
CA TYR A 130 3.35 -2.90 -8.69
C TYR A 130 2.55 -2.02 -7.72
N HIS A 131 1.35 -1.60 -8.10
CA HIS A 131 0.49 -0.80 -7.22
C HIS A 131 -0.02 -1.60 -6.01
N ALA A 132 -0.37 -2.87 -6.20
CA ALA A 132 -0.74 -3.77 -5.10
C ALA A 132 0.41 -3.93 -4.08
N THR A 133 1.66 -4.00 -4.56
CA THR A 133 2.85 -4.04 -3.68
C THR A 133 3.02 -2.73 -2.92
N LEU A 134 2.88 -1.58 -3.58
CA LEU A 134 2.92 -0.28 -2.91
C LEU A 134 1.88 -0.19 -1.80
N LEU A 135 0.62 -0.53 -2.09
CA LEU A 135 -0.46 -0.50 -1.09
C LEU A 135 -0.18 -1.46 0.07
N SER A 136 0.39 -2.64 -0.20
CA SER A 136 0.77 -3.60 0.84
C SER A 136 1.87 -3.05 1.75
N LEU A 137 2.90 -2.41 1.17
CA LEU A 137 3.97 -1.75 1.94
C LEU A 137 3.44 -0.61 2.81
N LEU A 138 2.59 0.26 2.24
CA LEU A 138 2.01 1.38 2.97
C LEU A 138 1.08 0.91 4.09
N MET A 139 0.29 -0.15 3.87
CA MET A 139 -0.53 -0.75 4.91
C MET A 139 0.35 -1.26 6.06
N ALA A 140 1.39 -2.04 5.78
CA ALA A 140 2.31 -2.54 6.81
C ALA A 140 2.97 -1.39 7.59
N MET A 141 3.48 -0.37 6.90
CA MET A 141 4.08 0.80 7.54
C MET A 141 3.06 1.58 8.38
N GLY A 142 1.83 1.72 7.90
CA GLY A 142 0.74 2.36 8.63
C GLY A 142 0.36 1.60 9.90
N LEU A 143 0.35 0.27 9.86
CA LEU A 143 0.08 -0.58 11.02
C LEU A 143 1.21 -0.51 12.05
N ILE A 144 2.48 -0.52 11.61
CA ILE A 144 3.65 -0.36 12.49
C ILE A 144 3.60 1.00 13.21
N ASP A 145 3.24 2.07 12.49
CA ASP A 145 3.10 3.40 13.09
C ASP A 145 1.90 3.47 14.04
N GLN A 146 0.78 2.81 13.72
CA GLN A 146 -0.38 2.66 14.59
C GLN A 146 -0.01 2.03 15.93
N ASP A 147 0.90 1.05 15.91
CA ASP A 147 1.44 0.37 17.10
C ASP A 147 2.57 1.16 17.76
N ARG A 148 2.80 2.40 17.33
CA ARG A 148 3.84 3.29 17.87
C ARG A 148 5.24 2.70 17.79
N GLN A 149 5.50 1.85 16.78
CA GLN A 149 6.80 1.24 16.53
C GLN A 149 7.57 2.01 15.45
N ARG A 150 8.87 1.72 15.36
CA ARG A 150 9.74 2.28 14.32
C ARG A 150 9.71 1.38 13.09
N ILE A 151 9.49 1.97 11.91
CA ILE A 151 9.55 1.22 10.65
C ILE A 151 10.99 0.73 10.43
N PRO A 152 11.18 -0.60 10.24
CA PRO A 152 12.49 -1.17 9.94
C PRO A 152 13.02 -0.67 8.60
N ARG A 153 14.33 -0.46 8.50
CA ARG A 153 14.98 -0.01 7.25
C ARG A 153 14.81 -1.01 6.09
N GLY A 154 14.60 -2.28 6.39
CA GLY A 154 14.36 -3.33 5.40
C GLY A 154 13.18 -3.02 4.45
N PHE A 155 12.15 -2.30 4.91
CA PHE A 155 11.05 -1.85 4.04
C PHE A 155 11.53 -0.93 2.92
N PHE A 156 12.44 0.00 3.23
CA PHE A 156 13.01 0.90 2.22
C PHE A 156 13.84 0.14 1.18
N PHE A 157 14.70 -0.79 1.63
CA PHE A 157 15.52 -1.60 0.71
C PHE A 157 14.65 -2.51 -0.16
N PHE A 158 13.63 -3.15 0.40
CA PHE A 158 12.70 -3.96 -0.38
C PHE A 158 11.94 -3.10 -1.41
N ALA A 159 11.43 -1.94 -0.99
CA ALA A 159 10.78 -1.01 -1.89
C ALA A 159 11.71 -0.55 -3.03
N ALA A 160 12.96 -0.23 -2.72
CA ALA A 160 13.96 0.15 -3.73
C ALA A 160 14.20 -0.96 -4.75
N ILE A 161 14.32 -2.22 -4.31
CA ILE A 161 14.47 -3.38 -5.20
C ILE A 161 13.26 -3.50 -6.14
N VAL A 162 12.03 -3.38 -5.61
CA VAL A 162 10.81 -3.46 -6.43
C VAL A 162 10.75 -2.34 -7.44
N VAL A 163 11.04 -1.09 -7.02
CA VAL A 163 11.06 0.07 -7.92
C VAL A 163 12.12 -0.09 -9.01
N CYS A 164 13.34 -0.46 -8.65
CA CYS A 164 14.42 -0.69 -9.61
C CYS A 164 14.08 -1.82 -10.59
N GLY A 165 13.50 -2.91 -10.11
CA GLY A 165 13.06 -4.02 -10.96
C GLY A 165 11.97 -3.59 -11.96
N PHE A 166 10.99 -2.81 -11.49
CA PHE A 166 9.92 -2.28 -12.35
C PHE A 166 10.46 -1.30 -13.41
N LEU A 167 11.33 -0.37 -13.00
CA LEU A 167 11.95 0.57 -13.93
C LEU A 167 12.83 -0.14 -14.96
N SER A 168 13.58 -1.17 -14.53
CA SER A 168 14.40 -1.99 -15.44
C SER A 168 13.51 -2.74 -16.44
N TYR A 169 12.38 -3.29 -16.00
CA TYR A 169 11.41 -3.93 -16.87
C TYR A 169 10.82 -2.93 -17.88
N GLN A 170 10.42 -1.74 -17.46
CA GLN A 170 9.94 -0.70 -18.37
C GLN A 170 11.00 -0.33 -19.42
N CYS A 171 12.23 -0.10 -19.02
CA CYS A 171 13.32 0.25 -19.95
C CYS A 171 13.65 -0.86 -20.93
N TRP A 172 13.59 -2.13 -20.51
CA TRP A 172 14.05 -3.25 -21.31
C TRP A 172 12.96 -3.89 -22.17
N PHE A 173 11.74 -4.03 -21.66
CA PHE A 173 10.68 -4.78 -22.32
C PHE A 173 9.61 -3.92 -23.01
N LEU A 174 9.26 -2.75 -22.46
CA LEU A 174 8.19 -1.92 -23.01
C LEU A 174 8.64 -0.98 -24.13
N TYR A 175 9.95 -0.73 -24.26
CA TYR A 175 10.47 0.28 -25.19
C TYR A 175 11.47 -0.17 -26.27
N PRO A 176 11.62 -1.46 -26.66
CA PRO A 176 12.61 -1.84 -27.66
C PRO A 176 12.35 -1.18 -29.04
N GLU A 177 11.09 -0.87 -29.39
CA GLU A 177 10.76 -0.25 -30.68
C GLU A 177 10.42 1.25 -30.61
N ARG A 178 9.91 1.74 -29.47
CA ARG A 178 9.64 3.17 -29.26
C ARG A 178 10.90 4.01 -29.03
N THR A 179 11.99 3.40 -28.63
CA THR A 179 13.27 4.07 -28.35
C THR A 179 14.00 4.56 -29.60
N ARG A 180 13.63 4.11 -30.80
CA ARG A 180 14.26 4.63 -32.05
C ARG A 180 14.02 6.13 -32.27
N ASN A 181 12.97 6.71 -31.71
CA ASN A 181 12.64 8.13 -31.87
C ASN A 181 12.61 8.99 -30.59
N ILE A 182 12.87 8.40 -29.40
CA ILE A 182 12.73 9.12 -28.12
C ILE A 182 13.93 8.87 -27.20
N ARG A 183 15.15 9.17 -27.67
CA ARG A 183 16.37 9.13 -26.81
C ARG A 183 16.34 10.07 -25.60
N ILE A 184 15.38 10.99 -25.51
CA ILE A 184 15.29 12.00 -24.45
C ILE A 184 14.41 11.53 -23.27
N ASN A 185 13.60 10.50 -23.43
CA ASN A 185 12.62 10.09 -22.39
C ASN A 185 13.06 8.94 -21.47
N GLU A 186 14.12 8.20 -21.80
CA GLU A 186 14.57 7.03 -21.02
C GLU A 186 14.97 7.37 -19.56
N TRP A 187 15.47 8.58 -19.33
CA TRP A 187 15.91 9.05 -18.02
C TRP A 187 14.79 9.77 -17.22
N LYS A 188 13.65 10.09 -17.85
CA LYS A 188 12.57 10.82 -17.16
C LYS A 188 11.92 9.98 -16.06
N ALA A 189 11.61 8.72 -16.30
CA ALA A 189 10.96 7.87 -15.30
C ALA A 189 11.88 7.56 -14.09
N PRO A 190 13.15 7.15 -14.26
CA PRO A 190 14.07 7.01 -13.14
C PRO A 190 14.33 8.32 -12.40
N LEU A 191 14.46 9.45 -13.11
CA LEU A 191 14.64 10.76 -12.49
C LEU A 191 13.39 11.18 -11.72
N ASP A 192 12.20 11.00 -12.28
CA ASP A 192 10.93 11.33 -11.60
C ASP A 192 10.73 10.50 -10.33
N ALA A 193 11.04 9.20 -10.38
CA ALA A 193 11.02 8.32 -9.21
C ALA A 193 12.03 8.76 -8.13
N THR A 194 13.26 9.12 -8.54
CA THR A 194 14.28 9.58 -7.59
C THR A 194 13.92 10.93 -6.98
N PHE A 195 13.44 11.88 -7.77
CA PHE A 195 12.95 13.17 -7.26
C PHE A 195 11.73 13.01 -6.36
N GLY A 196 10.81 12.11 -6.71
CA GLY A 196 9.65 11.78 -5.88
C GLY A 196 10.06 11.21 -4.53
N ALA A 197 11.02 10.28 -4.50
CA ALA A 197 11.54 9.70 -3.26
C ALA A 197 12.28 10.75 -2.42
N ILE A 198 13.14 11.57 -3.03
CA ILE A 198 13.89 12.63 -2.34
C ILE A 198 12.92 13.67 -1.75
N TRP A 199 11.95 14.13 -2.53
CA TRP A 199 10.97 15.11 -2.09
C TRP A 199 10.10 14.55 -0.96
N GLY A 200 9.60 13.31 -1.11
CA GLY A 200 8.82 12.62 -0.09
C GLY A 200 9.57 12.48 1.24
N ALA A 201 10.87 12.17 1.19
CA ALA A 201 11.72 12.12 2.38
C ALA A 201 11.96 13.51 2.97
N ALA A 202 12.35 14.48 2.13
CA ALA A 202 12.74 15.83 2.55
C ALA A 202 11.59 16.56 3.25
N ALA A 203 10.36 16.37 2.81
CA ALA A 203 9.16 16.95 3.42
C ALA A 203 9.07 16.69 4.94
N TRP A 204 9.68 15.60 5.42
CA TRP A 204 9.66 15.20 6.83
C TRP A 204 11.02 15.28 7.52
N LEU A 205 12.11 15.05 6.80
CA LEU A 205 13.46 15.13 7.37
C LEU A 205 13.86 16.56 7.71
N VAL A 206 13.41 17.56 6.92
CA VAL A 206 13.65 18.98 7.22
C VAL A 206 12.97 19.39 8.54
N PRO A 207 11.66 19.15 8.75
CA PRO A 207 11.04 19.38 10.06
C PRO A 207 11.69 18.58 11.19
N LEU A 208 12.08 17.33 10.94
CA LEU A 208 12.76 16.48 11.92
C LEU A 208 14.08 17.12 12.38
N ALA A 209 14.90 17.63 11.46
CA ALA A 209 16.14 18.31 11.77
C ALA A 209 15.92 19.62 12.54
N ALA A 210 14.95 20.42 12.10
CA ALA A 210 14.60 21.70 12.73
C ALA A 210 14.05 21.54 14.15
N LEU A 211 13.26 20.48 14.38
CA LEU A 211 12.60 20.23 15.65
C LEU A 211 13.40 19.31 16.59
N ARG A 212 14.58 18.83 16.18
CA ARG A 212 15.36 17.82 16.91
C ARG A 212 15.62 18.16 18.38
N ARG A 213 15.76 19.43 18.72
CA ARG A 213 16.01 19.88 20.10
C ARG A 213 14.73 20.19 20.90
N ARG A 214 13.57 20.28 20.24
CA ARG A 214 12.31 20.77 20.85
C ARG A 214 11.18 19.74 20.87
N SER A 215 11.27 18.65 20.08
CA SER A 215 10.20 17.70 19.96
C SER A 215 10.40 16.46 20.84
N SER A 216 9.26 15.85 21.23
CA SER A 216 9.22 14.62 22.00
C SER A 216 9.61 13.39 21.15
N GLU A 217 10.06 12.30 21.79
CA GLU A 217 10.33 11.02 21.13
C GLU A 217 9.18 10.51 20.23
N PRO A 218 7.90 10.61 20.61
CA PRO A 218 6.79 10.21 19.73
C PRO A 218 6.76 11.01 18.43
N MET A 219 7.06 12.30 18.47
CA MET A 219 7.12 13.15 17.28
C MET A 219 8.29 12.76 16.36
N HIS A 220 9.47 12.52 16.93
CA HIS A 220 10.64 12.07 16.16
C HIS A 220 10.37 10.73 15.44
N ARG A 221 9.75 9.78 16.13
CA ARG A 221 9.35 8.51 15.54
C ARG A 221 8.39 8.71 14.38
N PHE A 222 7.33 9.51 14.59
CA PHE A 222 6.34 9.80 13.55
C PHE A 222 6.98 10.43 12.32
N LEU A 223 7.77 11.50 12.48
CA LEU A 223 8.43 12.20 11.37
C LEU A 223 9.35 11.26 10.58
N ARG A 224 10.08 10.38 11.27
CA ARG A 224 10.93 9.38 10.62
C ARG A 224 10.11 8.35 9.85
N ASN A 225 9.06 7.82 10.44
CA ASN A 225 8.17 6.84 9.80
C ASN A 225 7.49 7.46 8.57
N ALA A 226 7.03 8.70 8.69
CA ALA A 226 6.43 9.47 7.60
C ALA A 226 7.44 9.72 6.46
N ALA A 227 8.70 10.05 6.78
CA ALA A 227 9.76 10.20 5.77
C ALA A 227 9.97 8.92 4.96
N ILE A 228 10.04 7.76 5.62
CA ILE A 228 10.20 6.47 4.95
C ILE A 228 8.98 6.18 4.06
N ALA A 229 7.77 6.29 4.59
CA ALA A 229 6.55 5.99 3.84
C ALA A 229 6.37 6.92 2.63
N SER A 230 6.64 8.21 2.79
CA SER A 230 6.54 9.20 1.70
C SER A 230 7.65 9.03 0.66
N ALA A 231 8.87 8.64 1.06
CA ALA A 231 9.95 8.31 0.14
C ALA A 231 9.59 7.08 -0.71
N VAL A 232 9.03 6.04 -0.08
CA VAL A 232 8.54 4.85 -0.79
C VAL A 232 7.45 5.24 -1.78
N THR A 233 6.44 5.99 -1.34
CA THR A 233 5.33 6.43 -2.22
C THR A 233 5.85 7.23 -3.41
N GLY A 234 6.75 8.19 -3.17
CA GLY A 234 7.34 9.03 -4.22
C GLY A 234 8.25 8.23 -5.18
N GLY A 235 8.98 7.24 -4.67
CA GLY A 235 9.79 6.34 -5.48
C GLY A 235 8.95 5.45 -6.40
N PHE A 236 7.78 5.00 -5.93
CA PHE A 236 6.85 4.20 -6.74
C PHE A 236 6.12 5.04 -7.79
N LEU A 237 5.63 6.22 -7.45
CA LEU A 237 4.68 6.97 -8.26
C LEU A 237 5.28 8.21 -8.94
N GLY A 238 6.45 8.67 -8.50
CA GLY A 238 7.10 9.87 -9.02
C GLY A 238 6.70 11.15 -8.28
N LEU A 239 7.27 12.28 -8.74
CA LEU A 239 7.16 13.57 -8.07
C LEU A 239 5.75 14.17 -8.14
N ARG A 240 5.13 14.19 -9.31
CA ARG A 240 3.80 14.80 -9.46
C ARG A 240 2.71 14.08 -8.66
N PRO A 241 2.60 12.73 -8.71
CA PRO A 241 1.67 11.99 -7.87
C PRO A 241 1.87 12.20 -6.38
N ILE A 242 3.10 12.20 -5.86
CA ILE A 242 3.34 12.35 -4.43
C ILE A 242 2.86 13.72 -3.91
N VAL A 243 2.99 14.79 -4.69
CA VAL A 243 2.48 16.13 -4.33
C VAL A 243 0.96 16.11 -4.21
N ARG A 244 0.25 15.48 -5.17
CA ARG A 244 -1.21 15.34 -5.14
C ARG A 244 -1.68 14.47 -3.96
N ILE A 245 -1.00 13.34 -3.72
CA ILE A 245 -1.27 12.46 -2.58
C ILE A 245 -1.13 13.22 -1.27
N PHE A 246 -0.11 14.09 -1.17
CA PHE A 246 0.08 14.94 0.01
C PHE A 246 -1.10 15.89 0.23
N ALA A 247 -1.63 16.50 -0.83
CA ALA A 247 -2.81 17.35 -0.74
C ALA A 247 -4.04 16.57 -0.25
N ILE A 248 -4.31 15.39 -0.82
CA ILE A 248 -5.40 14.50 -0.39
C ILE A 248 -5.20 14.09 1.07
N TRP A 249 -3.97 13.72 1.43
CA TRP A 249 -3.62 13.31 2.79
C TRP A 249 -3.81 14.44 3.82
N LEU A 250 -3.38 15.66 3.51
CA LEU A 250 -3.62 16.82 4.37
C LEU A 250 -5.11 17.09 4.57
N PHE A 251 -5.90 16.95 3.52
CA PHE A 251 -7.36 17.04 3.61
C PHE A 251 -7.93 15.95 4.54
N THR A 252 -7.50 14.69 4.38
CA THR A 252 -7.95 13.58 5.26
C THR A 252 -7.53 13.80 6.72
N LEU A 253 -6.37 14.42 6.97
CA LEU A 253 -5.93 14.79 8.32
C LEU A 253 -6.82 15.87 8.93
N ALA A 254 -7.25 16.86 8.15
CA ALA A 254 -8.19 17.89 8.61
C ALA A 254 -9.55 17.28 8.98
N VAL A 255 -10.10 16.42 8.09
CA VAL A 255 -11.34 15.68 8.35
C VAL A 255 -11.20 14.78 9.59
N ARG A 256 -10.06 14.08 9.74
CA ARG A 256 -9.79 13.26 10.92
C ARG A 256 -9.88 14.06 12.23
N ARG A 257 -9.37 15.28 12.28
CA ARG A 257 -9.45 16.10 13.50
C ARG A 257 -10.90 16.33 13.92
N VAL A 258 -11.78 16.57 12.95
CA VAL A 258 -13.22 16.77 13.21
C VAL A 258 -13.88 15.45 13.63
N VAL A 259 -13.61 14.36 12.94
CA VAL A 259 -14.17 13.02 13.21
C VAL A 259 -13.66 12.44 14.52
N ALA A 260 -12.36 12.58 14.82
CA ALA A 260 -11.76 12.04 16.05
C ALA A 260 -12.34 12.65 17.32
N VAL A 261 -12.75 13.93 17.28
CA VAL A 261 -13.45 14.58 18.39
C VAL A 261 -14.80 13.92 18.63
N LYS A 262 -15.51 13.50 17.57
CA LYS A 262 -16.86 12.91 17.67
C LYS A 262 -16.84 11.41 18.00
N TRP A 263 -15.87 10.64 17.44
CA TRP A 263 -15.90 9.16 17.46
C TRP A 263 -14.80 8.51 18.28
N ARG A 264 -13.88 9.27 18.88
CA ARG A 264 -12.72 8.77 19.67
C ARG A 264 -11.86 7.69 18.97
N VAL A 265 -11.87 7.67 17.63
CA VAL A 265 -11.10 6.69 16.85
C VAL A 265 -9.73 7.28 16.52
N ALA A 266 -8.67 6.68 17.08
CA ALA A 266 -7.29 7.08 16.82
C ALA A 266 -6.71 6.25 15.67
N VAL A 267 -6.83 6.73 14.42
CA VAL A 267 -6.21 6.12 13.24
C VAL A 267 -4.85 6.78 12.99
N SER A 268 -3.80 5.98 12.70
CA SER A 268 -2.49 6.52 12.33
C SER A 268 -2.59 7.42 11.09
N PRO A 269 -1.88 8.57 11.07
CA PRO A 269 -1.76 9.38 9.86
C PRO A 269 -1.20 8.62 8.65
N LEU A 270 -0.36 7.60 8.84
CA LEU A 270 0.17 6.79 7.74
C LEU A 270 -0.86 5.83 7.14
N LEU A 271 -1.85 5.37 7.91
CA LEU A 271 -3.01 4.65 7.34
C LEU A 271 -3.86 5.58 6.47
N LEU A 272 -3.93 6.87 6.80
CA LEU A 272 -4.57 7.86 5.92
C LEU A 272 -3.74 8.14 4.66
N LEU A 273 -2.41 8.04 4.71
CA LEU A 273 -1.55 8.09 3.53
C LEU A 273 -1.82 6.91 2.59
N TRP A 274 -2.00 5.70 3.14
CA TRP A 274 -2.42 4.54 2.37
C TRP A 274 -3.74 4.79 1.63
N ALA A 275 -4.76 5.29 2.34
CA ALA A 275 -6.05 5.61 1.74
C ALA A 275 -5.95 6.71 0.67
N ALA A 276 -5.18 7.76 0.92
CA ALA A 276 -4.93 8.83 -0.04
C ALA A 276 -4.21 8.32 -1.31
N THR A 277 -3.28 7.38 -1.14
CA THR A 277 -2.58 6.73 -2.26
C THR A 277 -3.53 5.88 -3.09
N LEU A 278 -4.39 5.07 -2.45
CA LEU A 278 -5.40 4.29 -3.15
C LEU A 278 -6.36 5.20 -3.93
N VAL A 279 -6.88 6.25 -3.31
CA VAL A 279 -7.74 7.24 -3.97
C VAL A 279 -7.01 7.85 -5.17
N HIS A 280 -5.75 8.24 -5.02
CA HIS A 280 -4.97 8.82 -6.11
C HIS A 280 -4.81 7.83 -7.27
N ILE A 281 -4.46 6.57 -7.02
CA ILE A 281 -4.31 5.56 -8.07
C ILE A 281 -5.63 5.36 -8.82
N LEU A 282 -6.75 5.24 -8.12
CA LEU A 282 -8.06 5.00 -8.74
C LEU A 282 -8.56 6.18 -9.60
N TRP A 283 -8.22 7.41 -9.25
CA TRP A 283 -8.63 8.65 -9.95
C TRP A 283 -7.48 9.39 -10.61
N TRP A 284 -6.36 8.75 -10.85
CA TRP A 284 -5.14 9.39 -11.34
C TRP A 284 -5.37 10.24 -12.59
N ASN A 285 -6.03 9.68 -13.60
CA ASN A 285 -6.30 10.38 -14.85
C ASN A 285 -7.13 11.66 -14.62
N ARG A 286 -8.23 11.54 -13.87
CA ARG A 286 -9.08 12.70 -13.53
C ARG A 286 -8.36 13.75 -12.68
N LEU A 287 -7.52 13.31 -11.74
CA LEU A 287 -6.70 14.21 -10.94
C LEU A 287 -5.58 14.88 -11.75
N ALA A 288 -5.09 14.21 -12.80
CA ALA A 288 -4.12 14.80 -13.72
C ALA A 288 -4.71 15.97 -14.49
N ASP A 289 -5.97 15.85 -14.93
CA ASP A 289 -6.68 16.90 -15.66
C ASP A 289 -7.01 18.12 -14.79
N LEU A 290 -7.38 17.89 -13.53
CA LEU A 290 -7.67 18.95 -12.55
C LEU A 290 -6.44 19.79 -12.15
N PHE A 291 -5.26 19.19 -12.20
CA PHE A 291 -3.98 19.79 -11.83
C PHE A 291 -3.00 19.76 -13.01
N SER A 292 -3.46 20.16 -14.18
CA SER A 292 -2.61 20.31 -15.38
C SER A 292 -1.59 21.44 -15.17
N TRP A 293 -0.41 21.07 -14.66
CA TRP A 293 0.78 21.91 -14.52
C TRP A 293 1.83 21.48 -15.55
#